data_ff1fc64cd4ab9f7cbcdd6102f0004b87
#
_entry.id   ff1fc64cd4ab9f7cbcdd6102f0004b87
#
_cell.length_a   1.000
_cell.length_b   1.000
_cell.length_c   1.000
_cell.angle_alpha   90.00
_cell.angle_beta   90.00
_cell.angle_gamma   90.00
#
_symmetry.space_group_name_H-M   'P 1'
#
loop_
_entity.id
_entity.type
_entity.pdbx_description
1 polymer ?
#
loop_
_entity_poly.entity_id
_entity_poly.type
_entity_poly.pdbx_seq_one_letter_code
_entity_poly.pdbx_strand_id
1 'polypeptide(L)'
;MPNLAALPALVDPHVHLRGLAWAHKGDFTTETSAAVAGGYWLVCDMPNTTPATLDPVALQTKLDAVSAEAVCDWGVYFGASAADNTYTYDRVADDVCGLKMFCNETTGNLLIADPQMREKHFAAWTYGKPLVVHAEGETVAEILSLVRKYRRQTHFLHISTAFEIGLLSDAKNEGLPITVGVCPHHLWMTEDDERSLGAFGRMKPGLKSAADRDALWGGIESRVVDIVESDHAPHTREEKSSAAPPYGVPGLETTLPLLLTAVAEGRLSLNRVIELVSYAPCALWGLTPPKGTGCMVDLDAKYVFDASETQTKCKWSPFDGMTLTGRVRQTFIRGVEVYDGEQVRAQPGFGKNVWARR
;
A
#
# COMPACT_ATOMS: atom_id res chain seq x y z
N MET A 1 -27.53 1.97 -19.37
CA MET A 1 -27.59 2.48 -17.98
C MET A 1 -26.31 2.00 -17.32
N PRO A 2 -25.70 2.75 -16.40
CA PRO A 2 -24.48 2.31 -15.72
C PRO A 2 -24.74 1.00 -14.94
N ASN A 3 -23.76 0.11 -14.97
CA ASN A 3 -23.78 -1.16 -14.22
C ASN A 3 -23.17 -0.93 -12.82
N LEU A 4 -23.98 -0.38 -11.92
CA LEU A 4 -23.53 -0.01 -10.58
C LEU A 4 -23.49 -1.22 -9.64
N ALA A 5 -22.34 -1.41 -9.00
CA ALA A 5 -22.13 -2.39 -7.96
C ALA A 5 -21.65 -1.72 -6.67
N ALA A 6 -22.19 -2.16 -5.52
CA ALA A 6 -21.68 -1.78 -4.21
C ALA A 6 -20.54 -2.72 -3.83
N LEU A 7 -19.36 -2.17 -3.53
CA LEU A 7 -18.23 -2.88 -2.98
C LEU A 7 -18.11 -2.61 -1.47
N PRO A 8 -17.63 -3.60 -0.69
CA PRO A 8 -17.36 -3.38 0.74
C PRO A 8 -16.23 -2.35 0.93
N ALA A 9 -15.98 -2.00 2.16
CA ALA A 9 -14.92 -1.09 2.57
C ALA A 9 -13.54 -1.58 2.10
N LEU A 10 -12.84 -0.79 1.29
CA LEU A 10 -11.53 -1.11 0.76
C LEU A 10 -10.42 -0.58 1.67
N VAL A 11 -9.33 -1.34 1.79
CA VAL A 11 -8.15 -1.01 2.61
C VAL A 11 -6.91 -1.05 1.74
N ASP A 12 -6.09 0.00 1.79
CA ASP A 12 -4.75 -0.03 1.23
C ASP A 12 -3.72 -0.02 2.37
N PRO A 13 -3.07 -1.15 2.63
CA PRO A 13 -2.14 -1.26 3.75
C PRO A 13 -0.74 -0.72 3.47
N HIS A 14 -0.49 -0.21 2.26
CA HIS A 14 0.84 0.24 1.86
C HIS A 14 0.78 1.54 1.05
N VAL A 15 0.90 2.66 1.74
CA VAL A 15 0.95 3.98 1.10
C VAL A 15 2.04 4.87 1.70
N HIS A 16 2.48 5.86 0.93
CA HIS A 16 3.38 6.93 1.34
C HIS A 16 2.68 8.27 1.14
N LEU A 17 1.91 8.69 2.15
CA LEU A 17 1.13 9.94 2.10
C LEU A 17 2.00 11.21 2.12
N ARG A 18 3.30 11.02 2.30
CA ARG A 18 4.30 12.09 2.38
C ARG A 18 4.08 13.01 3.59
N GLY A 19 3.41 14.15 3.43
CA GLY A 19 3.14 15.09 4.51
C GLY A 19 4.41 15.66 5.18
N LEU A 20 4.24 16.35 6.31
CA LEU A 20 5.35 16.90 7.10
C LEU A 20 6.32 17.69 6.21
N ALA A 21 7.64 17.44 6.31
CA ALA A 21 8.65 18.12 5.48
C ALA A 21 8.54 17.77 3.97
N TRP A 22 7.76 16.75 3.60
CA TRP A 22 7.56 16.33 2.20
C TRP A 22 6.20 16.74 1.62
N ALA A 23 5.46 17.63 2.31
CA ALA A 23 4.17 18.13 1.88
C ALA A 23 4.18 18.82 0.49
N HIS A 24 5.34 19.20 -0.04
CA HIS A 24 5.47 19.73 -1.39
C HIS A 24 5.12 18.71 -2.48
N LYS A 25 5.34 17.41 -2.24
CA LYS A 25 5.07 16.34 -3.21
C LYS A 25 3.80 15.53 -2.93
N GLY A 26 3.23 15.65 -1.74
CA GLY A 26 1.99 15.05 -1.27
C GLY A 26 1.76 15.45 0.17
N ASP A 27 0.55 15.80 0.56
CA ASP A 27 0.15 16.05 1.95
C ASP A 27 -0.97 15.12 2.36
N PHE A 28 -1.26 15.03 3.68
CA PHE A 28 -2.23 14.07 4.16
C PHE A 28 -3.64 14.36 3.63
N THR A 29 -3.98 15.60 3.32
CA THR A 29 -5.26 15.94 2.70
C THR A 29 -5.34 15.45 1.26
N THR A 30 -4.33 15.76 0.43
CA THR A 30 -4.35 15.42 -1.00
C THR A 30 -4.25 13.92 -1.23
N GLU A 31 -3.40 13.22 -0.47
CA GLU A 31 -3.19 11.78 -0.69
C GLU A 31 -4.31 10.93 -0.06
N THR A 32 -4.95 11.38 1.04
CA THR A 32 -6.18 10.73 1.51
C THR A 32 -7.40 11.09 0.65
N SER A 33 -7.37 12.23 -0.07
CA SER A 33 -8.34 12.53 -1.13
C SER A 33 -8.21 11.56 -2.30
N ALA A 34 -6.98 11.24 -2.71
CA ALA A 34 -6.71 10.20 -3.70
C ALA A 34 -7.21 8.82 -3.23
N ALA A 35 -7.09 8.52 -1.94
CA ALA A 35 -7.61 7.28 -1.37
C ALA A 35 -9.14 7.18 -1.51
N VAL A 36 -9.91 8.20 -1.10
CA VAL A 36 -11.37 8.14 -1.23
C VAL A 36 -11.83 8.16 -2.69
N ALA A 37 -11.11 8.82 -3.60
CA ALA A 37 -11.37 8.76 -5.03
C ALA A 37 -11.09 7.38 -5.62
N GLY A 38 -10.10 6.65 -5.07
CA GLY A 38 -9.81 5.26 -5.38
C GLY A 38 -10.76 4.23 -4.74
N GLY A 39 -11.73 4.67 -3.92
CA GLY A 39 -12.71 3.81 -3.24
C GLY A 39 -12.29 3.31 -1.86
N TYR A 40 -11.15 3.77 -1.33
CA TYR A 40 -10.62 3.33 -0.04
C TYR A 40 -11.24 4.10 1.13
N TRP A 41 -11.56 3.37 2.21
CA TRP A 41 -11.96 3.96 3.48
C TRP A 41 -10.79 4.11 4.46
N LEU A 42 -9.77 3.28 4.31
CA LEU A 42 -8.61 3.18 5.19
C LEU A 42 -7.33 3.03 4.39
N VAL A 43 -6.31 3.76 4.81
CA VAL A 43 -4.94 3.63 4.31
C VAL A 43 -3.94 3.51 5.47
N CYS A 44 -2.84 2.76 5.28
CA CYS A 44 -1.77 2.62 6.27
C CYS A 44 -0.48 3.25 5.76
N ASP A 45 -0.07 4.37 6.38
CA ASP A 45 1.06 5.17 5.92
C ASP A 45 2.40 4.68 6.47
N MET A 46 3.38 4.59 5.58
CA MET A 46 4.73 4.10 5.85
C MET A 46 5.57 5.08 6.68
N PRO A 47 6.57 4.58 7.47
CA PRO A 47 7.31 5.39 8.43
C PRO A 47 8.40 6.29 7.83
N ASN A 48 8.68 6.20 6.52
CA ASN A 48 9.76 6.91 5.84
C ASN A 48 9.41 8.37 5.47
N THR A 49 8.85 9.10 6.40
CA THR A 49 8.63 10.56 6.32
C THR A 49 9.87 11.32 6.85
N THR A 50 9.81 12.64 6.89
CA THR A 50 10.81 13.47 7.55
C THR A 50 10.10 14.39 8.58
N PRO A 51 10.31 14.16 9.89
CA PRO A 51 11.12 13.11 10.49
C PRO A 51 10.56 11.69 10.20
N ALA A 52 11.45 10.69 10.19
CA ALA A 52 11.04 9.29 10.09
C ALA A 52 10.40 8.82 11.41
N THR A 53 9.37 7.96 11.31
CA THR A 53 8.60 7.49 12.47
C THR A 53 9.34 6.36 13.19
N LEU A 54 10.46 6.69 13.86
CA LEU A 54 11.38 5.74 14.50
C LEU A 54 11.45 5.89 16.03
N ASP A 55 10.80 6.89 16.58
CA ASP A 55 10.71 7.13 18.03
C ASP A 55 9.32 7.69 18.39
N PRO A 56 8.95 7.67 19.68
CA PRO A 56 7.63 8.11 20.13
C PRO A 56 7.30 9.58 19.84
N VAL A 57 8.30 10.47 19.77
CA VAL A 57 8.08 11.89 19.49
C VAL A 57 7.77 12.11 18.01
N ALA A 58 8.54 11.47 17.13
CA ALA A 58 8.27 11.49 15.69
C ALA A 58 6.92 10.83 15.37
N LEU A 59 6.55 9.74 16.06
CA LEU A 59 5.24 9.13 15.93
C LEU A 59 4.13 10.12 16.32
N GLN A 60 4.22 10.76 17.49
CA GLN A 60 3.19 11.71 17.93
C GLN A 60 3.04 12.88 16.94
N THR A 61 4.16 13.43 16.48
CA THR A 61 4.16 14.51 15.47
C THR A 61 3.40 14.08 14.21
N LYS A 62 3.61 12.85 13.75
CA LYS A 62 2.92 12.32 12.57
C LYS A 62 1.43 12.07 12.85
N LEU A 63 1.09 11.47 13.99
CA LEU A 63 -0.31 11.22 14.40
C LEU A 63 -1.10 12.53 14.45
N ASP A 64 -0.55 13.59 15.04
CA ASP A 64 -1.18 14.91 15.14
C ASP A 64 -1.43 15.50 13.74
N ALA A 65 -0.43 15.45 12.86
CA ALA A 65 -0.54 15.98 11.50
C ALA A 65 -1.59 15.21 10.66
N VAL A 66 -1.54 13.88 10.66
CA VAL A 66 -2.52 13.06 9.92
C VAL A 66 -3.93 13.28 10.48
N SER A 67 -4.07 13.36 11.81
CA SER A 67 -5.37 13.60 12.45
C SER A 67 -6.00 14.95 12.07
N ALA A 68 -5.18 15.97 11.85
CA ALA A 68 -5.66 17.29 11.46
C ALA A 68 -6.07 17.37 9.98
N GLU A 69 -5.49 16.54 9.11
CA GLU A 69 -5.56 16.72 7.66
C GLU A 69 -6.33 15.61 6.94
N ALA A 70 -6.36 14.36 7.45
CA ALA A 70 -6.88 13.22 6.72
C ALA A 70 -8.40 13.27 6.48
N VAL A 71 -8.83 12.93 5.26
CA VAL A 71 -10.25 12.85 4.85
C VAL A 71 -10.78 11.41 4.78
N CYS A 72 -9.92 10.38 4.93
CA CYS A 72 -10.32 8.98 5.16
C CYS A 72 -9.76 8.47 6.48
N ASP A 73 -10.22 7.31 6.93
CA ASP A 73 -9.64 6.67 8.10
C ASP A 73 -8.21 6.17 7.77
N TRP A 74 -7.38 6.08 8.79
CA TRP A 74 -5.94 5.87 8.60
C TRP A 74 -5.29 5.08 9.73
N GLY A 75 -4.12 4.57 9.45
CA GLY A 75 -3.15 4.07 10.39
C GLY A 75 -1.75 4.48 9.97
N VAL A 76 -0.79 4.38 10.88
CA VAL A 76 0.62 4.62 10.60
C VAL A 76 1.44 3.43 11.06
N TYR A 77 2.51 3.11 10.33
CA TYR A 77 3.49 2.15 10.78
C TYR A 77 4.56 2.81 11.62
N PHE A 78 5.04 2.07 12.63
CA PHE A 78 6.30 2.38 13.26
C PHE A 78 7.44 1.73 12.48
N GLY A 79 8.56 2.41 12.33
CA GLY A 79 9.72 1.90 11.61
C GLY A 79 10.69 1.18 12.55
N ALA A 80 11.16 0.00 12.15
CA ALA A 80 12.34 -0.61 12.74
C ALA A 80 13.59 0.19 12.35
N SER A 81 14.55 0.36 13.25
CA SER A 81 15.74 1.20 13.06
C SER A 81 17.03 0.38 13.12
N ALA A 82 17.97 0.66 12.21
CA ALA A 82 19.33 0.11 12.29
C ALA A 82 20.09 0.54 13.57
N ALA A 83 19.66 1.63 14.23
CA ALA A 83 20.20 2.11 15.48
C ALA A 83 19.53 1.50 16.73
N ASP A 84 18.75 0.42 16.55
CA ASP A 84 18.03 -0.26 17.63
C ASP A 84 17.07 0.65 18.41
N ASN A 85 15.80 0.62 18.01
CA ASN A 85 14.72 1.29 18.73
C ASN A 85 13.73 0.32 19.40
N THR A 86 14.11 -0.95 19.60
CA THR A 86 13.24 -1.99 20.17
C THR A 86 12.75 -1.64 21.58
N TYR A 87 13.52 -0.86 22.35
CA TYR A 87 13.19 -0.39 23.69
C TYR A 87 12.01 0.60 23.77
N THR A 88 11.50 1.05 22.59
CA THR A 88 10.34 1.97 22.52
C THR A 88 9.04 1.26 22.18
N TYR A 89 9.07 -0.02 21.81
CA TYR A 89 7.91 -0.71 21.23
C TYR A 89 6.70 -0.77 22.16
N ASP A 90 6.91 -0.96 23.46
CA ASP A 90 5.86 -0.95 24.48
C ASP A 90 5.10 0.38 24.57
N ARG A 91 5.76 1.48 24.18
CA ARG A 91 5.20 2.84 24.22
C ARG A 91 4.39 3.19 22.98
N VAL A 92 4.65 2.53 21.84
CA VAL A 92 4.10 2.90 20.53
C VAL A 92 3.16 1.85 19.93
N ALA A 93 3.27 0.60 20.38
CA ALA A 93 2.60 -0.53 19.72
C ALA A 93 1.08 -0.39 19.66
N ASP A 94 0.44 0.26 20.63
CA ASP A 94 -1.02 0.42 20.65
C ASP A 94 -1.52 1.44 19.61
N ASP A 95 -0.70 2.42 19.26
CA ASP A 95 -1.10 3.57 18.42
C ASP A 95 -0.77 3.39 16.92
N VAL A 96 -0.15 2.25 16.55
CA VAL A 96 0.30 1.97 15.18
C VAL A 96 -0.36 0.73 14.59
N CYS A 97 -0.42 0.63 13.25
CA CYS A 97 -0.99 -0.54 12.58
C CYS A 97 -0.04 -1.74 12.50
N GLY A 98 1.25 -1.54 12.70
CA GLY A 98 2.27 -2.59 12.65
C GLY A 98 3.68 -2.03 12.70
N LEU A 99 4.68 -2.93 12.60
CA LEU A 99 6.08 -2.58 12.49
C LEU A 99 6.55 -2.75 11.03
N LYS A 100 7.09 -1.68 10.43
CA LYS A 100 7.71 -1.73 9.10
C LYS A 100 9.22 -1.92 9.20
N MET A 101 9.74 -2.87 8.42
CA MET A 101 11.17 -3.12 8.28
C MET A 101 11.59 -3.00 6.80
N PHE A 102 12.64 -2.23 6.53
CA PHE A 102 13.27 -2.13 5.22
C PHE A 102 14.53 -3.01 5.19
N CYS A 103 14.47 -4.13 4.50
CA CYS A 103 15.55 -5.12 4.46
C CYS A 103 16.44 -5.00 3.22
N ASN A 104 16.00 -4.23 2.21
CA ASN A 104 16.74 -3.87 1.01
C ASN A 104 16.70 -2.37 0.79
N GLU A 105 17.56 -1.86 -0.09
CA GLU A 105 17.65 -0.43 -0.42
C GLU A 105 16.36 0.08 -1.08
N THR A 106 15.87 1.22 -0.59
CA THR A 106 14.70 1.92 -1.11
C THR A 106 14.82 3.42 -0.86
N THR A 107 13.76 4.19 -1.16
CA THR A 107 13.71 5.62 -0.88
C THR A 107 13.69 5.88 0.63
N GLY A 108 14.66 6.64 1.11
CA GLY A 108 14.86 6.96 2.54
C GLY A 108 16.06 6.23 3.14
N ASN A 109 16.43 6.60 4.36
CA ASN A 109 17.61 6.06 5.06
C ASN A 109 17.19 5.13 6.20
N LEU A 110 16.35 4.12 5.90
CA LEU A 110 15.78 3.21 6.89
C LEU A 110 16.24 1.75 6.69
N LEU A 111 17.24 1.53 5.83
CA LEU A 111 17.77 0.18 5.57
C LEU A 111 18.31 -0.46 6.85
N ILE A 112 17.88 -1.67 7.15
CA ILE A 112 18.46 -2.56 8.15
C ILE A 112 19.26 -3.64 7.40
N ALA A 113 20.52 -3.36 7.14
CA ALA A 113 21.40 -4.27 6.43
C ALA A 113 21.87 -5.45 7.30
N ASP A 114 22.04 -5.21 8.62
CA ASP A 114 22.53 -6.22 9.56
C ASP A 114 21.47 -7.28 9.88
N PRO A 115 21.67 -8.57 9.54
CA PRO A 115 20.77 -9.66 9.86
C PRO A 115 20.51 -9.81 11.37
N GLN A 116 21.48 -9.52 12.23
CA GLN A 116 21.31 -9.60 13.68
C GLN A 116 20.34 -8.54 14.19
N MET A 117 20.37 -7.34 13.59
CA MET A 117 19.42 -6.29 13.93
C MET A 117 18.02 -6.64 13.42
N ARG A 118 17.87 -7.23 12.22
CA ARG A 118 16.58 -7.76 11.74
C ARG A 118 16.01 -8.77 12.72
N GLU A 119 16.83 -9.71 13.16
CA GLU A 119 16.44 -10.73 14.14
C GLU A 119 16.02 -10.11 15.48
N LYS A 120 16.74 -9.10 15.97
CA LYS A 120 16.41 -8.39 17.20
C LYS A 120 15.01 -7.76 17.15
N HIS A 121 14.65 -7.13 16.03
CA HIS A 121 13.31 -6.58 15.81
C HIS A 121 12.23 -7.66 15.76
N PHE A 122 12.48 -8.79 15.08
CA PHE A 122 11.57 -9.94 15.06
C PHE A 122 11.33 -10.51 16.46
N ALA A 123 12.37 -10.64 17.27
CA ALA A 123 12.27 -11.11 18.65
C ALA A 123 11.44 -10.16 19.52
N ALA A 124 11.70 -8.84 19.39
CA ALA A 124 11.10 -7.81 20.24
C ALA A 124 9.65 -7.48 19.90
N TRP A 125 9.22 -7.63 18.62
CA TRP A 125 7.86 -7.28 18.22
C TRP A 125 6.85 -8.38 18.58
N THR A 126 6.17 -8.24 19.72
CA THR A 126 5.28 -9.28 20.32
C THR A 126 3.82 -8.83 20.47
N TYR A 127 3.40 -7.75 19.81
CA TYR A 127 2.19 -7.01 20.12
C TYR A 127 0.94 -7.44 19.31
N GLY A 128 0.96 -8.61 18.65
CA GLY A 128 -0.20 -9.13 17.90
C GLY A 128 -0.55 -8.34 16.64
N LYS A 129 0.31 -7.41 16.23
CA LYS A 129 0.21 -6.63 14.98
C LYS A 129 1.27 -7.10 13.99
N PRO A 130 1.01 -7.05 12.68
CA PRO A 130 1.93 -7.61 11.69
C PRO A 130 3.28 -6.87 11.67
N LEU A 131 4.33 -7.63 11.39
CA LEU A 131 5.56 -7.13 10.80
C LEU A 131 5.31 -7.01 9.30
N VAL A 132 5.60 -5.84 8.70
CA VAL A 132 5.52 -5.66 7.26
C VAL A 132 6.92 -5.38 6.71
N VAL A 133 7.34 -6.15 5.72
CA VAL A 133 8.74 -6.17 5.28
C VAL A 133 8.88 -5.79 3.82
N HIS A 134 9.82 -4.87 3.54
CA HIS A 134 10.39 -4.71 2.21
C HIS A 134 11.59 -5.66 2.11
N ALA A 135 11.44 -6.74 1.38
CA ALA A 135 12.46 -7.75 1.16
C ALA A 135 12.43 -8.21 -0.29
N GLU A 136 13.59 -8.27 -0.95
CA GLU A 136 13.75 -8.64 -2.34
C GLU A 136 14.70 -9.85 -2.48
N GLY A 137 14.42 -10.76 -3.41
CA GLY A 137 15.28 -11.87 -3.77
C GLY A 137 15.60 -12.78 -2.59
N GLU A 138 16.89 -13.05 -2.36
CA GLU A 138 17.38 -13.93 -1.28
C GLU A 138 17.03 -13.39 0.13
N THR A 139 16.82 -12.08 0.28
CA THR A 139 16.41 -11.50 1.56
C THR A 139 15.04 -12.03 1.99
N VAL A 140 14.16 -12.41 1.06
CA VAL A 140 12.89 -13.09 1.38
C VAL A 140 13.13 -14.40 2.13
N ALA A 141 14.09 -15.22 1.68
CA ALA A 141 14.45 -16.48 2.35
C ALA A 141 15.04 -16.25 3.76
N GLU A 142 15.87 -15.19 3.93
CA GLU A 142 16.38 -14.80 5.24
C GLU A 142 15.24 -14.43 6.21
N ILE A 143 14.30 -13.60 5.76
CA ILE A 143 13.14 -13.20 6.58
C ILE A 143 12.25 -14.41 6.90
N LEU A 144 12.02 -15.32 5.94
CA LEU A 144 11.28 -16.56 6.20
C LEU A 144 11.93 -17.42 7.28
N SER A 145 13.26 -17.42 7.38
CA SER A 145 13.98 -18.10 8.48
C SER A 145 13.66 -17.49 9.86
N LEU A 146 13.53 -16.17 9.93
CA LEU A 146 13.07 -15.47 11.13
C LEU A 146 11.59 -15.76 11.45
N VAL A 147 10.74 -15.82 10.43
CA VAL A 147 9.33 -16.21 10.61
C VAL A 147 9.22 -17.63 11.16
N ARG A 148 10.01 -18.60 10.66
CA ARG A 148 10.06 -19.97 11.22
C ARG A 148 10.46 -19.97 12.70
N LYS A 149 11.48 -19.19 13.05
CA LYS A 149 12.01 -19.12 14.40
C LYS A 149 11.06 -18.43 15.40
N TYR A 150 10.50 -17.29 15.03
CA TYR A 150 9.74 -16.45 15.96
C TYR A 150 8.22 -16.56 15.80
N ARG A 151 7.74 -17.15 14.71
CA ARG A 151 6.31 -17.33 14.41
C ARG A 151 5.52 -16.02 14.45
N ARG A 152 6.15 -14.91 14.05
CA ARG A 152 5.49 -13.61 13.94
C ARG A 152 4.67 -13.53 12.68
N GLN A 153 3.46 -12.97 12.77
CA GLN A 153 2.66 -12.62 11.61
C GLN A 153 3.42 -11.62 10.75
N THR A 154 3.79 -12.02 9.54
CA THR A 154 4.64 -11.22 8.65
C THR A 154 3.97 -11.02 7.31
N HIS A 155 3.87 -9.78 6.86
CA HIS A 155 3.39 -9.42 5.54
C HIS A 155 4.55 -9.03 4.63
N PHE A 156 4.74 -9.76 3.55
CA PHE A 156 5.73 -9.47 2.51
C PHE A 156 5.09 -8.54 1.50
N LEU A 157 5.57 -7.29 1.47
CA LEU A 157 5.05 -6.22 0.63
C LEU A 157 5.53 -6.36 -0.82
N HIS A 158 4.75 -5.85 -1.77
CA HIS A 158 5.14 -5.59 -3.18
C HIS A 158 6.07 -6.67 -3.79
N ILE A 159 5.76 -7.94 -3.60
CA ILE A 159 6.50 -9.05 -4.21
C ILE A 159 6.49 -8.88 -5.73
N SER A 160 7.64 -9.11 -6.37
CA SER A 160 7.87 -8.70 -7.76
C SER A 160 8.44 -9.76 -8.68
N THR A 161 8.88 -10.93 -8.17
CA THR A 161 9.52 -11.98 -8.99
C THR A 161 8.88 -13.35 -8.84
N ALA A 162 9.04 -14.21 -9.87
CA ALA A 162 8.65 -15.62 -9.85
C ALA A 162 9.39 -16.39 -8.74
N PHE A 163 10.67 -16.06 -8.52
CA PHE A 163 11.48 -16.67 -7.46
C PHE A 163 10.89 -16.43 -6.08
N GLU A 164 10.52 -15.19 -5.77
CA GLU A 164 9.91 -14.82 -4.49
C GLU A 164 8.54 -15.49 -4.30
N ILE A 165 7.71 -15.55 -5.36
CA ILE A 165 6.42 -16.29 -5.33
C ILE A 165 6.65 -17.76 -4.97
N GLY A 166 7.68 -18.39 -5.55
CA GLY A 166 8.04 -19.78 -5.23
C GLY A 166 8.37 -19.97 -3.74
N LEU A 167 9.27 -19.14 -3.20
CA LEU A 167 9.65 -19.17 -1.77
C LEU A 167 8.45 -18.98 -0.83
N LEU A 168 7.57 -18.03 -1.16
CA LEU A 168 6.40 -17.72 -0.35
C LEU A 168 5.30 -18.78 -0.45
N SER A 169 5.16 -19.42 -1.62
CA SER A 169 4.28 -20.60 -1.81
C SER A 169 4.70 -21.75 -0.90
N ASP A 170 6.00 -22.08 -0.89
CA ASP A 170 6.56 -23.12 -0.03
C ASP A 170 6.34 -22.80 1.45
N ALA A 171 6.60 -21.55 1.85
CA ALA A 171 6.39 -21.08 3.21
C ALA A 171 4.92 -21.16 3.67
N LYS A 172 3.97 -20.87 2.77
CA LYS A 172 2.53 -21.08 3.05
C LYS A 172 2.18 -22.55 3.22
N ASN A 173 2.73 -23.42 2.37
CA ASN A 173 2.55 -24.89 2.48
C ASN A 173 3.13 -25.44 3.79
N GLU A 174 4.21 -24.83 4.33
CA GLU A 174 4.73 -25.12 5.67
C GLU A 174 3.81 -24.61 6.82
N GLY A 175 2.77 -23.86 6.52
CA GLY A 175 1.88 -23.22 7.51
C GLY A 175 2.54 -22.10 8.29
N LEU A 176 3.45 -21.33 7.66
CA LEU A 176 4.03 -20.14 8.28
C LEU A 176 2.98 -19.01 8.34
N PRO A 177 2.99 -18.18 9.40
CA PRO A 177 2.06 -17.06 9.54
C PRO A 177 2.48 -15.89 8.66
N ILE A 178 2.36 -16.06 7.35
CA ILE A 178 2.70 -15.05 6.35
C ILE A 178 1.51 -14.66 5.49
N THR A 179 1.58 -13.44 4.96
CA THR A 179 0.74 -12.94 3.87
C THR A 179 1.60 -12.26 2.82
N VAL A 180 1.10 -12.22 1.60
CA VAL A 180 1.84 -11.77 0.41
C VAL A 180 1.08 -10.66 -0.29
N GLY A 181 1.72 -9.50 -0.45
CA GLY A 181 1.24 -8.35 -1.20
C GLY A 181 1.92 -8.20 -2.55
N VAL A 182 1.17 -7.77 -3.55
CA VAL A 182 1.68 -7.36 -4.86
C VAL A 182 1.10 -6.01 -5.25
N CYS A 183 1.81 -5.27 -6.10
CA CYS A 183 1.34 -3.96 -6.57
C CYS A 183 0.82 -4.01 -8.01
N PRO A 184 -0.18 -3.17 -8.36
CA PRO A 184 -0.71 -3.11 -9.71
C PRO A 184 0.35 -2.84 -10.78
N HIS A 185 1.34 -1.99 -10.50
CA HIS A 185 2.40 -1.70 -11.45
C HIS A 185 3.25 -2.95 -11.79
N HIS A 186 3.49 -3.87 -10.85
CA HIS A 186 4.14 -5.15 -11.13
C HIS A 186 3.23 -6.16 -11.86
N LEU A 187 1.90 -6.02 -11.74
CA LEU A 187 0.94 -6.87 -12.44
C LEU A 187 0.71 -6.46 -13.90
N TRP A 188 0.88 -5.17 -14.22
CA TRP A 188 0.54 -4.62 -15.54
C TRP A 188 1.75 -4.27 -16.39
N MET A 189 2.86 -3.87 -15.78
CA MET A 189 4.04 -3.35 -16.45
C MET A 189 5.25 -4.29 -16.30
N THR A 190 6.22 -4.10 -17.18
CA THR A 190 7.48 -4.85 -17.24
C THR A 190 8.67 -3.89 -17.31
N GLU A 191 9.88 -4.40 -17.27
CA GLU A 191 11.11 -3.63 -17.48
C GLU A 191 11.17 -2.91 -18.83
N ASP A 192 10.43 -3.39 -19.85
CA ASP A 192 10.31 -2.70 -21.14
C ASP A 192 9.50 -1.41 -21.01
N ASP A 193 8.44 -1.45 -20.18
CA ASP A 193 7.65 -0.27 -19.84
C ASP A 193 8.46 0.73 -19.02
N GLU A 194 9.29 0.26 -18.06
CA GLU A 194 10.20 1.14 -17.32
C GLU A 194 11.17 1.85 -18.26
N ARG A 195 11.74 1.13 -19.24
CA ARG A 195 12.61 1.75 -20.26
C ARG A 195 11.88 2.82 -21.07
N SER A 196 10.64 2.59 -21.41
CA SER A 196 9.82 3.53 -22.19
C SER A 196 9.39 4.77 -21.38
N LEU A 197 9.02 4.56 -20.11
CA LEU A 197 8.59 5.61 -19.18
C LEU A 197 9.77 6.38 -18.56
N GLY A 198 10.97 5.81 -18.63
CA GLY A 198 12.16 6.39 -18.00
C GLY A 198 11.98 6.59 -16.50
N ALA A 199 12.28 7.79 -16.02
CA ALA A 199 12.17 8.10 -14.59
C ALA A 199 10.76 7.95 -14.02
N PHE A 200 9.71 8.10 -14.83
CA PHE A 200 8.31 7.96 -14.41
C PHE A 200 7.88 6.49 -14.24
N GLY A 201 8.62 5.54 -14.80
CA GLY A 201 8.46 4.10 -14.56
C GLY A 201 9.34 3.56 -13.43
N ARG A 202 10.13 4.42 -12.76
CA ARG A 202 11.10 4.00 -11.76
C ARG A 202 10.48 3.87 -10.36
N MET A 203 10.48 2.65 -9.80
CA MET A 203 10.00 2.30 -8.46
C MET A 203 10.92 1.27 -7.79
N LYS A 204 10.68 0.92 -6.53
CA LYS A 204 11.36 -0.13 -5.77
C LYS A 204 10.34 -1.00 -5.02
N PRO A 205 10.34 -2.33 -5.27
CA PRO A 205 11.12 -3.07 -6.27
C PRO A 205 10.93 -2.55 -7.70
N GLY A 206 11.97 -2.61 -8.54
CA GLY A 206 11.86 -2.24 -9.96
C GLY A 206 10.94 -3.19 -10.73
N LEU A 207 10.42 -2.75 -11.86
CA LEU A 207 9.68 -3.60 -12.78
C LEU A 207 10.57 -4.75 -13.27
N LYS A 208 9.98 -5.90 -13.52
CA LYS A 208 10.68 -7.14 -13.85
C LYS A 208 10.31 -7.64 -15.25
N SER A 209 10.76 -8.83 -15.58
CA SER A 209 10.43 -9.49 -16.85
C SER A 209 8.94 -9.80 -17.01
N ALA A 210 8.50 -10.05 -18.23
CA ALA A 210 7.14 -10.53 -18.48
C ALA A 210 6.85 -11.86 -17.77
N ALA A 211 7.86 -12.74 -17.64
CA ALA A 211 7.71 -14.01 -16.93
C ALA A 211 7.47 -13.80 -15.42
N ASP A 212 8.13 -12.82 -14.80
CA ASP A 212 7.91 -12.45 -13.42
C ASP A 212 6.49 -11.88 -13.22
N ARG A 213 6.09 -10.94 -14.07
CA ARG A 213 4.72 -10.40 -14.07
C ARG A 213 3.66 -11.52 -14.17
N ASP A 214 3.84 -12.46 -15.08
CA ASP A 214 2.90 -13.56 -15.30
C ASP A 214 2.88 -14.52 -14.09
N ALA A 215 4.03 -14.70 -13.41
CA ALA A 215 4.10 -15.45 -12.16
C ALA A 215 3.33 -14.77 -11.02
N LEU A 216 3.31 -13.42 -10.94
CA LEU A 216 2.49 -12.71 -9.96
C LEU A 216 0.99 -12.93 -10.20
N TRP A 217 0.54 -12.90 -11.46
CA TRP A 217 -0.84 -13.26 -11.80
C TRP A 217 -1.17 -14.71 -11.43
N GLY A 218 -0.27 -15.66 -11.71
CA GLY A 218 -0.38 -17.04 -11.25
C GLY A 218 -0.44 -17.16 -9.73
N GLY A 219 0.29 -16.30 -9.00
CA GLY A 219 0.23 -16.19 -7.54
C GLY A 219 -1.13 -15.71 -7.02
N ILE A 220 -1.80 -14.82 -7.73
CA ILE A 220 -3.18 -14.39 -7.41
C ILE A 220 -4.16 -15.54 -7.63
N GLU A 221 -4.05 -16.26 -8.74
CA GLU A 221 -4.92 -17.40 -9.09
C GLU A 221 -4.76 -18.56 -8.10
N SER A 222 -3.52 -18.94 -7.78
CA SER A 222 -3.17 -20.01 -6.84
C SER A 222 -3.34 -19.64 -5.36
N ARG A 223 -3.74 -18.41 -5.04
CA ARG A 223 -3.93 -17.87 -3.68
C ARG A 223 -2.63 -17.79 -2.85
N VAL A 224 -1.48 -17.75 -3.49
CA VAL A 224 -0.21 -17.39 -2.84
C VAL A 224 -0.22 -15.91 -2.50
N VAL A 225 -0.72 -15.06 -3.40
CA VAL A 225 -0.95 -13.63 -3.16
C VAL A 225 -2.26 -13.43 -2.39
N ASP A 226 -2.20 -12.70 -1.28
CA ASP A 226 -3.34 -12.39 -0.42
C ASP A 226 -3.91 -11.01 -0.66
N ILE A 227 -3.06 -10.03 -0.95
CA ILE A 227 -3.42 -8.60 -0.97
C ILE A 227 -2.86 -7.94 -2.24
N VAL A 228 -3.65 -7.07 -2.84
CA VAL A 228 -3.15 -6.07 -3.79
C VAL A 228 -3.13 -4.73 -3.07
N GLU A 229 -1.95 -4.13 -3.01
CA GLU A 229 -1.64 -2.87 -2.35
C GLU A 229 -1.03 -1.90 -3.36
N SER A 230 -1.25 -0.60 -3.19
CA SER A 230 -0.85 0.35 -4.24
C SER A 230 0.63 0.69 -4.24
N ASP A 231 1.29 0.63 -3.10
CA ASP A 231 2.59 1.29 -2.86
C ASP A 231 2.58 2.74 -3.38
N HIS A 232 1.47 3.42 -3.14
CA HIS A 232 1.28 4.80 -3.55
C HIS A 232 2.40 5.68 -2.99
N ALA A 233 3.25 6.19 -3.88
CA ALA A 233 4.48 6.89 -3.51
C ALA A 233 4.72 8.11 -4.42
N PRO A 234 3.93 9.20 -4.26
CA PRO A 234 3.98 10.36 -5.13
C PRO A 234 5.28 11.16 -5.00
N HIS A 235 5.72 11.72 -6.13
CA HIS A 235 6.82 12.64 -6.27
C HIS A 235 6.44 13.72 -7.26
N THR A 236 7.01 14.92 -7.15
CA THR A 236 6.73 15.97 -8.14
C THR A 236 7.32 15.60 -9.51
N ARG A 237 6.79 16.21 -10.58
CA ARG A 237 7.34 16.02 -11.93
C ARG A 237 8.79 16.50 -12.01
N GLU A 238 9.14 17.57 -11.28
CA GLU A 238 10.48 18.14 -11.19
C GLU A 238 11.44 17.13 -10.53
N GLU A 239 11.04 16.51 -9.41
CA GLU A 239 11.84 15.47 -8.76
C GLU A 239 12.08 14.27 -9.69
N LYS A 240 11.03 13.80 -10.37
CA LYS A 240 11.14 12.68 -11.33
C LYS A 240 11.98 13.04 -12.56
N SER A 241 12.04 14.32 -12.94
CA SER A 241 12.86 14.81 -14.06
C SER A 241 14.28 15.23 -13.66
N SER A 242 14.66 15.07 -12.39
CA SER A 242 15.98 15.44 -11.90
C SER A 242 17.08 14.47 -12.36
N ALA A 243 18.35 14.85 -12.16
CA ALA A 243 19.49 13.99 -12.48
C ALA A 243 19.56 12.70 -11.63
N ALA A 244 18.91 12.70 -10.46
CA ALA A 244 18.79 11.53 -9.57
C ALA A 244 17.31 11.33 -9.20
N PRO A 245 16.47 10.83 -10.13
CA PRO A 245 15.05 10.70 -9.91
C PRO A 245 14.77 9.69 -8.78
N PRO A 246 13.88 10.06 -7.82
CA PRO A 246 13.52 9.16 -6.73
C PRO A 246 12.68 7.97 -7.23
N TYR A 247 12.69 6.89 -6.45
CA TYR A 247 11.83 5.74 -6.65
C TYR A 247 10.42 6.02 -6.11
N GLY A 248 9.39 5.55 -6.83
CA GLY A 248 8.00 5.62 -6.44
C GLY A 248 7.10 6.20 -7.51
N VAL A 249 5.86 5.71 -7.52
CA VAL A 249 4.78 6.10 -8.45
C VAL A 249 3.47 6.24 -7.68
N PRO A 250 2.52 7.11 -8.10
CA PRO A 250 1.19 7.15 -7.50
C PRO A 250 0.36 5.92 -7.93
N GLY A 251 -0.47 5.37 -7.03
CA GLY A 251 -1.22 4.14 -7.30
C GLY A 251 -2.67 4.13 -6.75
N LEU A 252 -3.02 4.96 -5.75
CA LEU A 252 -4.32 4.89 -5.08
C LEU A 252 -5.53 4.99 -6.02
N GLU A 253 -5.51 5.88 -7.01
CA GLU A 253 -6.63 6.11 -7.92
C GLU A 253 -6.65 5.16 -9.12
N THR A 254 -5.60 4.34 -9.30
CA THR A 254 -5.49 3.39 -10.41
C THR A 254 -5.64 1.93 -9.99
N THR A 255 -5.40 1.59 -8.73
CA THR A 255 -5.40 0.19 -8.26
C THR A 255 -6.74 -0.49 -8.50
N LEU A 256 -7.85 0.05 -7.99
CA LEU A 256 -9.16 -0.56 -8.19
C LEU A 256 -9.59 -0.57 -9.67
N PRO A 257 -9.48 0.52 -10.45
CA PRO A 257 -9.78 0.50 -11.88
C PRO A 257 -8.96 -0.53 -12.68
N LEU A 258 -7.68 -0.72 -12.38
CA LEU A 258 -6.87 -1.77 -13.01
C LEU A 258 -7.41 -3.17 -12.69
N LEU A 259 -7.74 -3.44 -11.43
CA LEU A 259 -8.34 -4.72 -11.04
C LEU A 259 -9.71 -4.96 -11.67
N LEU A 260 -10.55 -3.92 -11.78
CA LEU A 260 -11.84 -4.02 -12.48
C LEU A 260 -11.64 -4.21 -14.01
N THR A 261 -10.59 -3.62 -14.59
CA THR A 261 -10.18 -3.91 -15.97
C THR A 261 -9.83 -5.39 -16.14
N ALA A 262 -9.08 -5.97 -15.20
CA ALA A 262 -8.79 -7.40 -15.20
C ALA A 262 -10.06 -8.27 -15.06
N VAL A 263 -11.08 -7.80 -14.34
CA VAL A 263 -12.39 -8.46 -14.29
C VAL A 263 -13.08 -8.41 -15.66
N ALA A 264 -13.10 -7.24 -16.30
CA ALA A 264 -13.68 -7.07 -17.62
C ALA A 264 -12.98 -7.91 -18.71
N GLU A 265 -11.67 -8.14 -18.55
CA GLU A 265 -10.86 -9.02 -19.41
C GLU A 265 -11.00 -10.51 -19.08
N GLY A 266 -11.74 -10.88 -18.02
CA GLY A 266 -11.94 -12.26 -17.60
C GLY A 266 -10.72 -12.87 -16.87
N ARG A 267 -9.74 -12.06 -16.46
CA ARG A 267 -8.54 -12.51 -15.71
C ARG A 267 -8.82 -12.70 -14.23
N LEU A 268 -9.76 -11.97 -13.66
CA LEU A 268 -10.19 -12.06 -12.27
C LEU A 268 -11.71 -12.11 -12.15
N SER A 269 -12.21 -12.70 -11.06
CA SER A 269 -13.61 -12.49 -10.66
C SER A 269 -13.71 -11.26 -9.75
N LEU A 270 -14.86 -10.58 -9.75
CA LEU A 270 -15.13 -9.47 -8.84
C LEU A 270 -14.98 -9.89 -7.36
N ASN A 271 -15.41 -11.11 -7.02
CA ASN A 271 -15.23 -11.64 -5.67
C ASN A 271 -13.74 -11.74 -5.29
N ARG A 272 -12.88 -12.14 -6.23
CA ARG A 272 -11.44 -12.21 -5.97
C ARG A 272 -10.83 -10.81 -5.77
N VAL A 273 -11.29 -9.82 -6.52
CA VAL A 273 -10.90 -8.42 -6.29
C VAL A 273 -11.26 -7.99 -4.87
N ILE A 274 -12.51 -8.25 -4.44
CA ILE A 274 -12.98 -7.91 -3.10
C ILE A 274 -12.14 -8.61 -2.01
N GLU A 275 -11.80 -9.89 -2.21
CA GLU A 275 -10.89 -10.60 -1.29
C GLU A 275 -9.55 -9.86 -1.15
N LEU A 276 -8.92 -9.47 -2.29
CA LEU A 276 -7.58 -8.89 -2.34
C LEU A 276 -7.48 -7.48 -1.73
N VAL A 277 -8.53 -6.65 -1.84
CA VAL A 277 -8.48 -5.23 -1.43
C VAL A 277 -9.40 -4.88 -0.25
N SER A 278 -10.13 -5.86 0.28
CA SER A 278 -11.06 -5.66 1.40
C SER A 278 -10.92 -6.74 2.47
N TYR A 279 -11.30 -7.99 2.16
CA TYR A 279 -11.41 -9.01 3.20
C TYR A 279 -10.05 -9.46 3.74
N ALA A 280 -9.07 -9.69 2.87
CA ALA A 280 -7.74 -10.12 3.31
C ALA A 280 -7.01 -9.05 4.13
N PRO A 281 -6.93 -7.77 3.70
CA PRO A 281 -6.34 -6.75 4.55
C PRO A 281 -7.14 -6.53 5.84
N CYS A 282 -8.48 -6.55 5.83
CA CYS A 282 -9.25 -6.48 7.06
C CYS A 282 -8.92 -7.62 8.03
N ALA A 283 -8.79 -8.86 7.55
CA ALA A 283 -8.45 -10.00 8.37
C ALA A 283 -7.04 -9.90 8.97
N LEU A 284 -6.05 -9.48 8.15
CA LEU A 284 -4.66 -9.37 8.58
C LEU A 284 -4.47 -8.33 9.70
N TRP A 285 -5.14 -7.18 9.57
CA TRP A 285 -5.03 -6.08 10.56
C TRP A 285 -6.13 -6.10 11.63
N GLY A 286 -6.97 -7.14 11.67
CA GLY A 286 -8.04 -7.27 12.68
C GLY A 286 -9.08 -6.15 12.58
N LEU A 287 -9.36 -5.67 11.36
CA LEU A 287 -10.24 -4.53 11.13
C LEU A 287 -11.71 -4.96 11.00
N THR A 288 -12.59 -4.16 11.59
CA THR A 288 -14.02 -4.24 11.36
C THR A 288 -14.49 -2.91 10.77
N PRO A 289 -14.81 -2.86 9.47
CA PRO A 289 -15.28 -1.63 8.85
C PRO A 289 -16.52 -1.08 9.53
N PRO A 290 -16.61 0.23 9.77
CA PRO A 290 -17.79 0.84 10.33
C PRO A 290 -19.03 0.64 9.43
N LYS A 291 -20.22 0.56 10.03
CA LYS A 291 -21.46 0.44 9.27
C LYS A 291 -21.64 1.61 8.29
N GLY A 292 -22.11 1.31 7.09
CA GLY A 292 -22.29 2.31 6.02
C GLY A 292 -20.96 2.75 5.37
N THR A 293 -19.96 1.89 5.37
CA THR A 293 -18.66 2.14 4.73
C THR A 293 -18.49 1.22 3.53
N GLY A 294 -18.05 1.77 2.39
CA GLY A 294 -17.84 1.07 1.12
C GLY A 294 -17.85 2.04 -0.04
N CYS A 295 -17.82 1.53 -1.26
CA CYS A 295 -17.90 2.36 -2.45
C CYS A 295 -18.89 1.81 -3.49
N MET A 296 -19.39 2.72 -4.35
CA MET A 296 -20.17 2.39 -5.54
C MET A 296 -19.27 2.48 -6.76
N VAL A 297 -19.26 1.46 -7.58
CA VAL A 297 -18.49 1.41 -8.83
C VAL A 297 -19.40 1.17 -10.02
N ASP A 298 -19.06 1.77 -11.16
CA ASP A 298 -19.68 1.45 -12.45
C ASP A 298 -18.76 0.45 -13.16
N LEU A 299 -19.17 -0.82 -13.16
CA LEU A 299 -18.34 -1.92 -13.66
C LEU A 299 -18.08 -1.86 -15.18
N ASP A 300 -18.97 -1.22 -15.95
CA ASP A 300 -18.90 -1.16 -17.41
C ASP A 300 -18.34 0.17 -17.92
N ALA A 301 -18.07 1.13 -17.03
CA ALA A 301 -17.52 2.43 -17.42
C ALA A 301 -16.14 2.24 -18.05
N LYS A 302 -16.03 2.54 -19.35
CA LYS A 302 -14.79 2.50 -20.11
C LYS A 302 -14.33 3.93 -20.40
N TYR A 303 -13.09 4.24 -20.05
CA TYR A 303 -12.54 5.59 -20.19
C TYR A 303 -11.02 5.55 -20.36
N VAL A 304 -10.48 6.63 -20.95
CA VAL A 304 -9.03 6.87 -20.95
C VAL A 304 -8.69 7.55 -19.63
N PHE A 305 -7.76 6.96 -18.87
CA PHE A 305 -7.33 7.53 -17.60
C PHE A 305 -6.49 8.77 -17.85
N ASP A 306 -6.89 9.88 -17.22
CA ASP A 306 -6.20 11.17 -17.28
C ASP A 306 -5.66 11.49 -15.88
N ALA A 307 -4.35 11.39 -15.73
CA ALA A 307 -3.69 11.64 -14.45
C ALA A 307 -3.76 13.10 -13.98
N SER A 308 -4.05 14.05 -14.88
CA SER A 308 -4.23 15.46 -14.51
C SER A 308 -5.51 15.72 -13.71
N GLU A 309 -6.52 14.83 -13.84
CA GLU A 309 -7.80 14.90 -13.12
C GLU A 309 -7.76 14.24 -11.73
N THR A 310 -6.68 13.53 -11.38
CA THR A 310 -6.56 12.82 -10.10
C THR A 310 -6.53 13.74 -8.89
N GLN A 311 -6.83 13.22 -7.71
CA GLN A 311 -6.79 13.98 -6.45
C GLN A 311 -5.37 14.08 -5.89
N THR A 312 -4.51 13.08 -6.18
CA THR A 312 -3.10 13.12 -5.73
C THR A 312 -2.40 14.40 -6.22
N LYS A 313 -1.60 15.00 -5.33
CA LYS A 313 -0.93 16.29 -5.59
C LYS A 313 0.00 16.27 -6.78
N CYS A 314 0.61 15.14 -7.06
CA CYS A 314 1.63 15.04 -8.11
C CYS A 314 1.08 15.08 -9.54
N LYS A 315 -0.23 14.82 -9.76
CA LYS A 315 -0.93 14.95 -11.05
C LYS A 315 -0.23 14.25 -12.23
N TRP A 316 0.32 13.07 -11.99
CA TRP A 316 0.86 12.18 -13.01
C TRP A 316 0.71 10.73 -12.58
N SER A 317 0.80 9.81 -13.52
CA SER A 317 0.74 8.36 -13.25
C SER A 317 1.49 7.62 -14.36
N PRO A 318 2.12 6.45 -14.07
CA PRO A 318 2.65 5.60 -15.12
C PRO A 318 1.57 4.99 -16.01
N PHE A 319 0.30 5.06 -15.59
CA PHE A 319 -0.86 4.57 -16.33
C PHE A 319 -1.62 5.66 -17.11
N ASP A 320 -1.06 6.88 -17.19
CA ASP A 320 -1.67 7.98 -17.91
C ASP A 320 -1.93 7.62 -19.38
N GLY A 321 -3.12 7.93 -19.89
CA GLY A 321 -3.52 7.58 -21.24
C GLY A 321 -3.99 6.12 -21.44
N MET A 322 -3.91 5.26 -20.42
CA MET A 322 -4.39 3.88 -20.49
C MET A 322 -5.91 3.83 -20.51
N THR A 323 -6.47 2.95 -21.34
CA THR A 323 -7.92 2.67 -21.29
C THR A 323 -8.23 1.73 -20.13
N LEU A 324 -9.02 2.20 -19.19
CA LEU A 324 -9.48 1.44 -18.02
C LEU A 324 -10.98 1.12 -18.12
N THR A 325 -11.39 0.05 -17.47
CA THR A 325 -12.79 -0.36 -17.31
C THR A 325 -13.11 -0.47 -15.83
N GLY A 326 -14.24 0.10 -15.42
CA GLY A 326 -14.64 0.19 -14.01
C GLY A 326 -14.20 1.52 -13.39
N ARG A 327 -15.18 2.28 -12.87
CA ARG A 327 -14.93 3.62 -12.30
C ARG A 327 -15.63 3.77 -10.95
N VAL A 328 -14.91 4.26 -9.95
CA VAL A 328 -15.49 4.66 -8.67
C VAL A 328 -16.44 5.83 -8.89
N ARG A 329 -17.68 5.70 -8.39
CA ARG A 329 -18.71 6.74 -8.50
C ARG A 329 -18.99 7.41 -7.19
N GLN A 330 -18.87 6.69 -6.08
CA GLN A 330 -19.11 7.24 -4.74
C GLN A 330 -18.28 6.43 -3.74
N THR A 331 -17.84 7.09 -2.69
CA THR A 331 -17.21 6.45 -1.53
C THR A 331 -17.89 6.94 -0.26
N PHE A 332 -18.22 6.01 0.63
CA PHE A 332 -18.90 6.26 1.88
C PHE A 332 -18.05 5.80 3.05
N ILE A 333 -17.97 6.62 4.10
CA ILE A 333 -17.34 6.27 5.38
C ILE A 333 -18.31 6.61 6.49
N ARG A 334 -18.71 5.61 7.29
CA ARG A 334 -19.68 5.77 8.39
C ARG A 334 -21.02 6.36 7.92
N GLY A 335 -21.48 6.01 6.71
CA GLY A 335 -22.70 6.52 6.11
C GLY A 335 -22.61 7.95 5.53
N VAL A 336 -21.44 8.59 5.63
CA VAL A 336 -21.19 9.90 5.02
C VAL A 336 -20.58 9.70 3.64
N GLU A 337 -21.12 10.36 2.61
CA GLU A 337 -20.53 10.40 1.28
C GLU A 337 -19.28 11.29 1.32
N VAL A 338 -18.10 10.67 1.18
CA VAL A 338 -16.82 11.37 1.23
C VAL A 338 -16.26 11.70 -0.16
N TYR A 339 -16.76 11.03 -1.19
CA TYR A 339 -16.46 11.27 -2.61
C TYR A 339 -17.68 10.96 -3.47
N ASP A 340 -18.03 11.83 -4.42
CA ASP A 340 -19.24 11.75 -5.25
C ASP A 340 -18.99 11.41 -6.72
N GLY A 341 -17.77 10.97 -7.05
CA GLY A 341 -17.36 10.65 -8.42
C GLY A 341 -16.62 11.78 -9.14
N GLU A 342 -16.65 12.99 -8.58
CA GLU A 342 -15.97 14.18 -9.11
C GLU A 342 -15.17 14.92 -8.04
N GLN A 343 -15.75 15.08 -6.85
CA GLN A 343 -15.18 15.89 -5.77
C GLN A 343 -15.13 15.13 -4.45
N VAL A 344 -14.10 15.40 -3.68
CA VAL A 344 -14.01 15.00 -2.28
C VAL A 344 -14.91 15.91 -1.45
N ARG A 345 -15.81 15.31 -0.68
CA ARG A 345 -16.82 16.00 0.16
C ARG A 345 -16.41 16.07 1.61
N ALA A 346 -15.55 15.15 2.07
CA ALA A 346 -15.05 15.17 3.44
C ALA A 346 -14.09 16.34 3.65
N GLN A 347 -14.15 16.92 4.85
CA GLN A 347 -13.25 18.00 5.25
C GLN A 347 -11.98 17.43 5.91
N PRO A 348 -10.85 18.14 5.86
CA PRO A 348 -9.66 17.79 6.64
C PRO A 348 -10.00 17.52 8.11
N GLY A 349 -9.43 16.46 8.68
CA GLY A 349 -9.72 15.99 10.04
C GLY A 349 -10.96 15.10 10.17
N PHE A 350 -11.64 14.74 9.07
CA PHE A 350 -12.74 13.78 9.09
C PHE A 350 -12.29 12.36 9.42
N GLY A 351 -11.10 11.97 8.93
CA GLY A 351 -10.51 10.66 9.11
C GLY A 351 -10.14 10.36 10.56
N LYS A 352 -10.13 9.08 10.92
CA LYS A 352 -9.80 8.61 12.28
C LYS A 352 -8.66 7.60 12.23
N ASN A 353 -7.76 7.68 13.22
CA ASN A 353 -6.84 6.58 13.50
C ASN A 353 -7.65 5.39 14.02
N VAL A 354 -7.69 4.28 13.28
CA VAL A 354 -8.46 3.09 13.67
C VAL A 354 -7.77 2.26 14.76
N TRP A 355 -6.50 2.55 15.07
CA TRP A 355 -5.70 1.92 16.12
C TRP A 355 -5.46 2.83 17.34
N ALA A 356 -5.97 4.06 17.35
CA ALA A 356 -5.80 4.93 18.51
C ALA A 356 -6.39 4.29 19.77
N ARG A 357 -5.69 4.40 20.90
CA ARG A 357 -6.22 4.01 22.23
C ARG A 357 -7.57 4.69 22.46
N ARG A 358 -8.57 3.90 22.79
CA ARG A 358 -9.91 4.39 23.19
C ARG A 358 -9.91 4.84 24.64
#